data_6682026c3d18f3ccbff682618fdf20fa
#
_entry.id   6682026c3d18f3ccbff682618fdf20fa
#
_cell.length_a   1.000
_cell.length_b   1.000
_cell.length_c   1.000
_cell.angle_alpha   90.00
_cell.angle_beta   90.00
_cell.angle_gamma   90.00
#
_symmetry.space_group_name_H-M   'P 1'
#
loop_
_entity.id
_entity.type
_entity.pdbx_description
1 polymer ?
#
loop_
_entity_poly.entity_id
_entity_poly.type
_entity_poly.pdbx_seq_one_letter_code
_entity_poly.pdbx_strand_id
1 'polypeptide(L)'
;SLVGSEMCIRDRLILVGSNPDKIGLLDNFCMGNPEDPAELGRLVECVKAIAKAADAYNAPFISGKDSFYNYFETEDGPINVPVTFLCSGFGVVENPDHVIGSSLRRSNSLLYLIGHTEDEMGGSVFARTHGVEDGKVPQTDCAANMELYKAYYSALTSGLVLSAHDISEGGLAVTAAEMAFSG
;
A
#
# COMPACT_ATOMS: atom_id res chain seq x y z
N SER A 1 -0.25 -0.26 -9.92
CA SER A 1 1.02 0.43 -9.72
C SER A 1 1.70 -0.08 -8.46
N LEU A 2 2.99 -0.39 -8.53
CA LEU A 2 3.77 -0.88 -7.38
C LEU A 2 3.79 0.12 -6.21
N VAL A 3 3.80 1.41 -6.51
CA VAL A 3 3.77 2.49 -5.52
C VAL A 3 2.49 2.51 -4.68
N GLY A 4 1.36 2.06 -5.25
CA GLY A 4 0.10 1.95 -4.51
C GLY A 4 0.11 0.87 -3.42
N SER A 5 0.83 -0.24 -3.63
CA SER A 5 0.90 -1.33 -2.65
C SER A 5 1.70 -0.94 -1.40
N GLU A 6 2.80 -0.21 -1.54
CA GLU A 6 3.58 0.28 -0.40
C GLU A 6 2.81 1.30 0.43
N MET A 7 2.01 2.13 -0.21
CA MET A 7 1.14 3.09 0.46
C MET A 7 0.15 2.38 1.39
N CYS A 8 -0.58 1.37 0.89
CA CYS A 8 -1.55 0.63 1.71
C CYS A 8 -0.93 -0.05 2.93
N ILE A 9 0.28 -0.60 2.83
CA ILE A 9 0.99 -1.23 3.96
C ILE A 9 1.29 -0.18 5.03
N ARG A 10 1.82 0.95 4.60
CA ARG A 10 2.20 2.05 5.49
C ARG A 10 0.99 2.69 6.15
N ASP A 11 -0.07 2.93 5.38
CA ASP A 11 -1.33 3.46 5.89
C ASP A 11 -1.83 2.63 7.08
N ARG A 12 -1.92 1.32 6.92
CA ARG A 12 -2.38 0.39 7.96
C ARG A 12 -1.54 0.44 9.22
N LEU A 13 -0.22 0.49 9.09
CA LEU A 13 0.68 0.60 10.24
C LEU A 13 0.48 1.91 11.00
N ILE A 14 0.38 3.02 10.29
CA ILE A 14 0.22 4.35 10.89
C ILE A 14 -1.17 4.52 11.49
N LEU A 15 -2.21 4.03 10.81
CA LEU A 15 -3.59 4.10 11.28
C LEU A 15 -3.77 3.46 12.65
N VAL A 16 -3.09 2.36 12.93
CA VAL A 16 -3.17 1.67 14.23
C VAL A 16 -2.22 2.22 15.30
N GLY A 17 -1.44 3.25 14.98
CA GLY A 17 -0.61 3.95 15.96
C GLY A 17 0.90 3.79 15.81
N SER A 18 1.38 3.19 14.73
CA SER A 18 2.83 3.14 14.49
C SER A 18 3.40 4.52 14.18
N ASN A 19 4.55 4.82 14.76
CA ASN A 19 5.28 6.04 14.44
C ASN A 19 5.75 6.03 12.98
N PRO A 20 5.37 7.04 12.16
CA PRO A 20 5.73 7.09 10.75
C PRO A 20 7.24 7.15 10.47
N ASP A 21 8.04 7.56 11.43
CA ASP A 21 9.50 7.59 11.31
C ASP A 21 10.19 6.28 11.78
N LYS A 22 9.40 5.28 12.23
CA LYS A 22 9.89 3.99 12.76
C LYS A 22 9.25 2.81 12.04
N ILE A 23 9.29 2.83 10.71
CA ILE A 23 8.76 1.78 9.84
C ILE A 23 9.92 1.15 9.08
N GLY A 24 10.00 -0.18 9.09
CA GLY A 24 10.91 -0.97 8.28
C GLY A 24 10.15 -1.85 7.31
N LEU A 25 10.79 -2.19 6.20
CA LEU A 25 10.21 -3.00 5.12
C LEU A 25 11.02 -4.27 4.89
N LEU A 26 10.32 -5.28 4.37
CA LEU A 26 10.92 -6.50 3.84
C LEU A 26 10.38 -6.70 2.43
N ASP A 27 11.25 -7.08 1.53
CA ASP A 27 10.91 -7.40 0.15
C ASP A 27 10.78 -8.91 -0.09
N ASN A 28 9.99 -9.25 -1.08
CA ASN A 28 9.93 -10.58 -1.65
C ASN A 28 9.60 -10.45 -3.13
N PHE A 29 10.63 -10.58 -3.96
CA PHE A 29 10.47 -10.64 -5.41
C PHE A 29 10.21 -12.08 -5.85
N CYS A 30 9.24 -12.23 -6.75
CA CYS A 30 8.98 -13.47 -7.47
C CYS A 30 8.93 -13.14 -8.95
N MET A 31 9.93 -13.60 -9.70
CA MET A 31 10.20 -13.18 -11.06
C MET A 31 10.44 -14.39 -11.97
N GLY A 32 10.17 -14.21 -13.25
CA GLY A 32 10.48 -15.19 -14.29
C GLY A 32 11.96 -15.34 -14.57
N ASN A 33 12.31 -15.60 -15.81
CA ASN A 33 13.71 -15.78 -16.23
C ASN A 33 14.41 -14.43 -16.39
N PRO A 34 15.40 -14.07 -15.53
CA PRO A 34 16.12 -12.81 -15.63
C PRO A 34 17.10 -12.75 -16.82
N GLU A 35 17.34 -13.87 -17.51
CA GLU A 35 18.12 -13.88 -18.76
C GLU A 35 17.30 -13.39 -19.95
N ASP A 36 15.97 -13.36 -19.83
CA ASP A 36 15.09 -12.67 -20.77
C ASP A 36 15.20 -11.16 -20.56
N PRO A 37 15.64 -10.38 -21.57
CA PRO A 37 15.76 -8.92 -21.44
C PRO A 37 14.46 -8.21 -21.04
N ALA A 38 13.30 -8.74 -21.42
CA ALA A 38 12.01 -8.17 -21.07
C ALA A 38 11.70 -8.39 -19.57
N GLU A 39 11.95 -9.60 -19.06
CA GLU A 39 11.78 -9.89 -17.62
C GLU A 39 12.78 -9.10 -16.75
N LEU A 40 14.04 -9.03 -17.19
CA LEU A 40 15.05 -8.21 -16.51
C LEU A 40 14.69 -6.72 -16.52
N GLY A 41 14.17 -6.22 -17.64
CA GLY A 41 13.70 -4.83 -17.76
C GLY A 41 12.60 -4.52 -16.75
N ARG A 42 11.61 -5.41 -16.59
CA ARG A 42 10.53 -5.28 -15.60
C ARG A 42 11.06 -5.29 -14.18
N LEU A 43 12.01 -6.15 -13.86
CA LEU A 43 12.68 -6.18 -12.55
C LEU A 43 13.37 -4.84 -12.24
N VAL A 44 14.15 -4.32 -13.19
CA VAL A 44 14.86 -3.05 -13.02
C VAL A 44 13.90 -1.88 -12.76
N GLU A 45 12.82 -1.78 -13.51
CA GLU A 45 11.82 -0.72 -13.30
C GLU A 45 11.08 -0.89 -11.96
N CYS A 46 10.79 -2.12 -11.55
CA CYS A 46 10.21 -2.43 -10.25
C CYS A 46 11.13 -1.95 -9.12
N VAL A 47 12.41 -2.35 -9.15
CA VAL A 47 13.40 -1.98 -8.12
C VAL A 47 13.59 -0.46 -8.04
N LYS A 48 13.66 0.24 -9.18
CA LYS A 48 13.76 1.71 -9.19
C LYS A 48 12.56 2.38 -8.55
N ALA A 49 11.34 1.91 -8.85
CA ALA A 49 10.13 2.45 -8.28
C ALA A 49 10.07 2.26 -6.76
N ILE A 50 10.43 1.07 -6.30
CA ILE A 50 10.44 0.72 -4.88
C ILE A 50 11.50 1.51 -4.12
N ALA A 51 12.72 1.61 -4.65
CA ALA A 51 13.78 2.40 -4.03
C ALA A 51 13.38 3.88 -3.88
N LYS A 52 12.79 4.46 -4.93
CA LYS A 52 12.27 5.84 -4.86
C LYS A 52 11.20 6.02 -3.79
N ALA A 53 10.29 5.06 -3.63
CA ALA A 53 9.25 5.12 -2.62
C ALA A 53 9.84 4.94 -1.20
N ALA A 54 10.74 3.98 -1.01
CA ALA A 54 11.41 3.74 0.26
C ALA A 54 12.18 4.97 0.75
N ASP A 55 12.92 5.63 -0.16
CA ASP A 55 13.63 6.87 0.14
C ASP A 55 12.67 8.01 0.52
N ALA A 56 11.61 8.21 -0.27
CA ALA A 56 10.65 9.28 -0.04
C ALA A 56 9.87 9.11 1.28
N TYR A 57 9.62 7.88 1.66
CA TYR A 57 8.94 7.55 2.92
C TYR A 57 9.89 7.32 4.11
N ASN A 58 11.19 7.41 3.91
CA ASN A 58 12.19 7.09 4.94
C ASN A 58 11.92 5.71 5.60
N ALA A 59 11.61 4.72 4.77
CA ALA A 59 11.26 3.38 5.19
C ALA A 59 12.26 2.37 4.60
N PRO A 60 13.35 2.04 5.32
CA PRO A 60 14.40 1.18 4.80
C PRO A 60 13.92 -0.28 4.66
N PHE A 61 14.36 -0.94 3.60
CA PHE A 61 14.35 -2.39 3.53
C PHE A 61 15.43 -2.94 4.44
N ILE A 62 15.04 -3.75 5.42
CA ILE A 62 15.95 -4.30 6.44
C ILE A 62 16.24 -5.78 6.22
N SER A 63 15.45 -6.45 5.42
CA SER A 63 15.62 -7.84 5.02
C SER A 63 14.75 -8.12 3.79
N GLY A 64 14.98 -9.24 3.16
CA GLY A 64 14.19 -9.69 2.03
C GLY A 64 14.51 -11.10 1.61
N LYS A 65 13.71 -11.60 0.66
CA LYS A 65 13.87 -12.91 0.06
C LYS A 65 13.40 -12.86 -1.39
N ASP A 66 14.25 -13.23 -2.31
CA ASP A 66 13.99 -13.18 -3.73
C ASP A 66 13.98 -14.55 -4.37
N SER A 67 13.07 -14.70 -5.34
CA SER A 67 12.98 -15.88 -6.18
C SER A 67 13.01 -15.48 -7.64
N PHE A 68 14.02 -15.96 -8.33
CA PHE A 68 14.20 -15.83 -9.77
C PHE A 68 14.06 -17.17 -10.47
N TYR A 69 13.99 -17.17 -11.80
CA TYR A 69 13.82 -18.37 -12.62
C TYR A 69 12.52 -19.13 -12.32
N ASN A 70 11.46 -18.39 -11.91
CA ASN A 70 10.15 -18.99 -11.74
C ASN A 70 9.44 -19.04 -13.09
N TYR A 71 9.83 -19.99 -13.91
CA TYR A 71 9.23 -20.23 -15.23
C TYR A 71 9.23 -21.72 -15.55
N PHE A 72 8.42 -22.09 -16.51
CA PHE A 72 8.31 -23.45 -17.00
C PHE A 72 8.40 -23.44 -18.53
N GLU A 73 9.27 -24.28 -19.09
CA GLU A 73 9.40 -24.46 -20.53
C GLU A 73 8.25 -25.35 -21.07
N THR A 74 7.60 -24.88 -22.11
CA THR A 74 6.58 -25.64 -22.85
C THR A 74 6.95 -25.72 -24.32
N GLU A 75 6.25 -26.56 -25.09
CA GLU A 75 6.42 -26.66 -26.53
C GLU A 75 6.12 -25.33 -27.25
N ASP A 76 5.24 -24.51 -26.67
CA ASP A 76 4.85 -23.19 -27.18
C ASP A 76 5.72 -22.03 -26.66
N GLY A 77 6.75 -22.35 -25.86
CA GLY A 77 7.65 -21.38 -25.22
C GLY A 77 7.53 -21.31 -23.70
N PRO A 78 8.33 -20.47 -23.05
CA PRO A 78 8.35 -20.38 -21.60
C PRO A 78 7.10 -19.69 -21.04
N ILE A 79 6.55 -20.24 -19.96
CA ILE A 79 5.53 -19.60 -19.15
C ILE A 79 6.21 -19.03 -17.92
N ASN A 80 6.35 -17.72 -17.87
CA ASN A 80 6.91 -17.01 -16.72
C ASN A 80 5.83 -16.70 -15.67
N VAL A 81 6.22 -16.75 -14.38
CA VAL A 81 5.41 -16.16 -13.31
C VAL A 81 5.27 -14.66 -13.57
N PRO A 82 4.08 -14.08 -13.47
CA PRO A 82 3.92 -12.64 -13.55
C PRO A 82 4.82 -11.94 -12.52
N VAL A 83 5.39 -10.80 -12.91
CA VAL A 83 6.20 -9.99 -12.00
C VAL A 83 5.41 -9.71 -10.73
N THR A 84 5.88 -10.26 -9.61
CA THR A 84 5.23 -10.15 -8.32
C THR A 84 6.21 -9.59 -7.32
N PHE A 85 5.79 -8.52 -6.66
CA PHE A 85 6.48 -7.93 -5.52
C PHE A 85 5.57 -7.97 -4.30
N LEU A 86 5.96 -8.70 -3.29
CA LEU A 86 5.29 -8.72 -1.99
C LEU A 86 6.11 -7.90 -1.00
N CYS A 87 5.54 -6.80 -0.53
CA CYS A 87 6.14 -5.98 0.51
C CYS A 87 5.50 -6.30 1.85
N SER A 88 6.32 -6.54 2.85
CA SER A 88 5.88 -6.61 4.24
C SER A 88 6.43 -5.42 5.01
N GLY A 89 5.59 -4.83 5.85
CA GLY A 89 5.99 -3.71 6.70
C GLY A 89 5.81 -4.04 8.17
N PHE A 90 6.65 -3.46 9.00
CA PHE A 90 6.44 -3.44 10.43
C PHE A 90 6.74 -2.04 10.96
N GLY A 91 6.02 -1.66 12.01
CA GLY A 91 6.17 -0.36 12.63
C GLY A 91 6.20 -0.49 14.16
N VAL A 92 6.70 0.54 14.81
CA VAL A 92 6.78 0.61 16.26
C VAL A 92 5.66 1.50 16.80
N VAL A 93 4.82 0.93 17.65
CA VAL A 93 3.87 1.69 18.48
C VAL A 93 4.58 2.07 19.77
N GLU A 94 4.80 3.36 19.98
CA GLU A 94 5.56 3.85 21.14
C GLU A 94 4.75 3.82 22.43
N ASN A 95 3.44 4.05 22.32
CA ASN A 95 2.53 4.00 23.46
C ASN A 95 1.30 3.15 23.10
N PRO A 96 1.08 1.99 23.77
CA PRO A 96 -0.08 1.14 23.52
C PRO A 96 -1.44 1.83 23.72
N ASP A 97 -1.51 2.89 24.53
CA ASP A 97 -2.74 3.65 24.77
C ASP A 97 -3.20 4.43 23.53
N HIS A 98 -2.32 4.61 22.56
CA HIS A 98 -2.63 5.25 21.28
C HIS A 98 -3.12 4.27 20.21
N VAL A 99 -3.21 2.97 20.50
CA VAL A 99 -3.73 1.98 19.55
C VAL A 99 -5.24 2.15 19.40
N ILE A 100 -5.67 2.35 18.16
CA ILE A 100 -7.09 2.44 17.83
C ILE A 100 -7.47 1.35 16.83
N GLY A 101 -8.75 1.05 16.76
CA GLY A 101 -9.31 0.14 15.77
C GLY A 101 -10.07 0.87 14.68
N SER A 102 -10.67 0.11 13.76
CA SER A 102 -11.45 0.63 12.66
C SER A 102 -12.93 0.89 12.99
N SER A 103 -13.48 0.28 14.04
CA SER A 103 -14.91 0.38 14.38
C SER A 103 -15.30 1.77 14.85
N LEU A 104 -16.44 2.28 14.39
CA LEU A 104 -17.03 3.52 14.88
C LEU A 104 -17.38 3.39 16.38
N ARG A 105 -16.93 4.33 17.20
CA ARG A 105 -17.02 4.23 18.67
C ARG A 105 -18.04 5.14 19.33
N ARG A 106 -18.48 6.20 18.65
CA ARG A 106 -19.43 7.18 19.20
C ARG A 106 -20.41 7.64 18.13
N SER A 107 -21.69 7.68 18.50
CA SER A 107 -22.69 8.37 17.69
C SER A 107 -22.39 9.88 17.60
N ASN A 108 -22.76 10.50 16.50
CA ASN A 108 -22.54 11.91 16.19
C ASN A 108 -21.05 12.33 16.11
N SER A 109 -20.13 11.38 15.91
CA SER A 109 -18.75 11.71 15.57
C SER A 109 -18.64 12.23 14.15
N LEU A 110 -17.66 13.11 13.92
CA LEU A 110 -17.33 13.57 12.57
C LEU A 110 -16.47 12.52 11.87
N LEU A 111 -16.78 12.25 10.61
CA LEU A 111 -15.97 11.46 9.72
C LEU A 111 -15.16 12.39 8.81
N TYR A 112 -13.88 12.13 8.73
CA TYR A 112 -12.95 12.86 7.86
C TYR A 112 -12.38 11.93 6.81
N LEU A 113 -12.40 12.36 5.57
CA LEU A 113 -11.63 11.76 4.49
C LEU A 113 -10.27 12.48 4.42
N ILE A 114 -9.19 11.73 4.61
CA ILE A 114 -7.83 12.25 4.56
C ILE A 114 -7.20 11.81 3.24
N GLY A 115 -6.66 12.77 2.48
CA GLY A 115 -6.10 12.55 1.15
C GLY A 115 -6.97 13.08 0.03
N HIS A 116 -6.55 12.81 -1.19
CA HIS A 116 -7.23 13.25 -2.41
C HIS A 116 -7.72 12.04 -3.19
N THR A 117 -8.88 12.21 -3.83
CA THR A 117 -9.44 11.24 -4.77
C THR A 117 -9.48 11.90 -6.14
N GLU A 118 -8.87 11.24 -7.12
CA GLU A 118 -8.79 11.69 -8.50
C GLU A 118 -9.57 10.73 -9.42
N ASP A 119 -9.80 11.12 -10.66
CA ASP A 119 -10.38 10.25 -11.69
C ASP A 119 -9.30 9.30 -12.26
N GLU A 120 -8.98 8.28 -11.49
CA GLU A 120 -7.89 7.34 -11.75
C GLU A 120 -8.35 5.90 -11.53
N MET A 121 -9.23 5.41 -12.41
CA MET A 121 -9.82 4.07 -12.32
C MET A 121 -9.04 2.99 -13.07
N GLY A 122 -7.93 3.36 -13.75
CA GLY A 122 -7.13 2.43 -14.55
C GLY A 122 -6.53 1.29 -13.72
N GLY A 123 -6.70 0.05 -14.19
CA GLY A 123 -6.23 -1.15 -13.51
C GLY A 123 -7.04 -1.56 -12.28
N SER A 124 -8.13 -0.88 -11.97
CA SER A 124 -9.01 -1.21 -10.84
C SER A 124 -9.85 -2.46 -11.11
N VAL A 125 -10.33 -3.10 -10.04
CA VAL A 125 -11.32 -4.18 -10.13
C VAL A 125 -12.59 -3.69 -10.80
N PHE A 126 -13.02 -2.46 -10.51
CA PHE A 126 -14.17 -1.83 -11.16
C PHE A 126 -13.98 -1.76 -12.68
N ALA A 127 -12.88 -1.21 -13.15
CA ALA A 127 -12.58 -1.12 -14.58
C ALA A 127 -12.63 -2.50 -15.25
N ARG A 128 -11.97 -3.49 -14.64
CA ARG A 128 -11.95 -4.87 -15.14
C ARG A 128 -13.33 -5.51 -15.21
N THR A 129 -14.17 -5.33 -14.19
CA THR A 129 -15.53 -5.91 -14.15
C THR A 129 -16.50 -5.25 -15.11
N HIS A 130 -16.23 -4.00 -15.52
CA HIS A 130 -17.04 -3.26 -16.48
C HIS A 130 -16.45 -3.23 -17.89
N GLY A 131 -15.39 -4.01 -18.16
CA GLY A 131 -14.75 -4.07 -19.46
C GLY A 131 -14.10 -2.76 -19.90
N VAL A 132 -13.68 -1.93 -18.94
CA VAL A 132 -12.96 -0.69 -19.21
C VAL A 132 -11.47 -1.03 -19.30
N GLU A 133 -10.92 -0.96 -20.50
CA GLU A 133 -9.50 -1.29 -20.76
C GLU A 133 -8.59 -0.07 -20.59
N ASP A 134 -9.12 1.12 -20.83
CA ASP A 134 -8.41 2.38 -20.71
C ASP A 134 -8.70 3.06 -19.37
N GLY A 135 -7.70 3.76 -18.86
CA GLY A 135 -7.86 4.55 -17.63
C GLY A 135 -6.51 4.94 -17.04
N LYS A 136 -6.51 6.10 -16.41
CA LYS A 136 -5.33 6.57 -15.68
C LYS A 136 -5.14 5.71 -14.43
N VAL A 137 -3.95 5.18 -14.27
CA VAL A 137 -3.56 4.43 -13.05
C VAL A 137 -3.28 5.43 -11.94
N PRO A 138 -3.75 5.19 -10.71
CA PRO A 138 -3.50 6.07 -9.57
C PRO A 138 -2.02 6.40 -9.40
N GLN A 139 -1.74 7.68 -9.22
CA GLN A 139 -0.40 8.21 -8.96
C GLN A 139 -0.28 8.59 -7.49
N THR A 140 0.91 8.47 -6.95
CA THR A 140 1.18 8.74 -5.54
C THR A 140 2.22 9.84 -5.40
N ASP A 141 1.87 10.89 -4.66
CA ASP A 141 2.82 11.88 -4.16
C ASP A 141 3.31 11.44 -2.77
N CYS A 142 4.45 10.77 -2.75
CA CYS A 142 5.03 10.24 -1.51
C CYS A 142 5.38 11.35 -0.50
N ALA A 143 5.79 12.52 -0.97
CA ALA A 143 6.15 13.63 -0.07
C ALA A 143 4.91 14.22 0.60
N ALA A 144 3.86 14.50 -0.17
CA ALA A 144 2.58 14.98 0.38
C ALA A 144 1.97 13.97 1.35
N ASN A 145 2.02 12.68 1.02
CA ASN A 145 1.52 11.63 1.91
C ASN A 145 2.31 11.54 3.22
N MET A 146 3.64 11.74 3.18
CA MET A 146 4.44 11.73 4.42
C MET A 146 4.04 12.85 5.38
N GLU A 147 3.73 14.03 4.85
CA GLU A 147 3.21 15.13 5.67
C GLU A 147 1.82 14.82 6.26
N LEU A 148 0.95 14.19 5.48
CA LEU A 148 -0.36 13.72 5.98
C LEU A 148 -0.20 12.68 7.09
N TYR A 149 0.71 11.72 6.95
CA TYR A 149 0.97 10.71 7.99
C TYR A 149 1.47 11.31 9.30
N LYS A 150 2.37 12.28 9.24
CA LYS A 150 2.85 13.01 10.43
C LYS A 150 1.72 13.80 11.10
N ALA A 151 0.91 14.49 10.31
CA ALA A 151 -0.25 15.23 10.82
C ALA A 151 -1.27 14.29 11.47
N TYR A 152 -1.59 13.16 10.82
CA TYR A 152 -2.46 12.14 11.37
C TYR A 152 -1.89 11.57 12.69
N TYR A 153 -0.63 11.17 12.71
CA TYR A 153 0.02 10.63 13.90
C TYR A 153 0.01 11.62 15.08
N SER A 154 0.22 12.90 14.80
CA SER A 154 0.10 13.97 15.81
C SER A 154 -1.33 14.07 16.34
N ALA A 155 -2.36 14.01 15.51
CA ALA A 155 -3.75 14.02 15.94
C ALA A 155 -4.09 12.78 16.76
N LEU A 156 -3.63 11.60 16.34
CA LEU A 156 -3.83 10.34 17.05
C LEU A 156 -3.21 10.38 18.46
N THR A 157 -1.95 10.76 18.56
CA THR A 157 -1.23 10.83 19.84
C THR A 157 -1.76 11.93 20.78
N SER A 158 -2.46 12.91 20.20
CA SER A 158 -3.20 13.94 20.98
C SER A 158 -4.60 13.47 21.41
N GLY A 159 -5.00 12.23 21.12
CA GLY A 159 -6.29 11.67 21.51
C GLY A 159 -7.49 12.21 20.72
N LEU A 160 -7.26 12.82 19.57
CA LEU A 160 -8.32 13.40 18.72
C LEU A 160 -8.98 12.38 17.81
N VAL A 161 -8.33 11.23 17.55
CA VAL A 161 -8.82 10.20 16.66
C VAL A 161 -9.41 9.05 17.47
N LEU A 162 -10.67 8.69 17.20
CA LEU A 162 -11.38 7.62 17.89
C LEU A 162 -11.27 6.28 17.16
N SER A 163 -11.25 6.31 15.84
CA SER A 163 -11.12 5.15 14.95
C SER A 163 -10.63 5.60 13.58
N ALA A 164 -10.00 4.71 12.84
CA ALA A 164 -9.54 5.00 11.49
C ALA A 164 -9.51 3.72 10.65
N HIS A 165 -9.64 3.85 9.35
CA HIS A 165 -9.56 2.77 8.39
C HIS A 165 -8.94 3.27 7.09
N ASP A 166 -8.11 2.45 6.46
CA ASP A 166 -7.58 2.74 5.13
C ASP A 166 -8.64 2.53 4.05
N ILE A 167 -8.62 3.36 3.03
CA ILE A 167 -9.46 3.15 1.86
C ILE A 167 -8.72 2.25 0.90
N SER A 168 -9.13 0.99 0.84
CA SER A 168 -8.52 -0.04 0.02
C SER A 168 -9.53 -0.64 -0.98
N GLU A 169 -9.62 -1.96 -1.07
CA GLU A 169 -10.54 -2.62 -1.99
C GLU A 169 -12.00 -2.28 -1.68
N GLY A 170 -12.74 -1.95 -2.73
CA GLY A 170 -14.15 -1.52 -2.62
C GLY A 170 -14.34 -0.03 -2.34
N GLY A 171 -13.27 0.72 -2.10
CA GLY A 171 -13.28 2.17 -1.95
C GLY A 171 -14.01 2.67 -0.71
N LEU A 172 -14.37 3.95 -0.71
CA LEU A 172 -14.93 4.66 0.44
C LEU A 172 -16.21 4.02 0.98
N ALA A 173 -17.09 3.51 0.11
CA ALA A 173 -18.36 2.94 0.53
C ALA A 173 -18.16 1.63 1.33
N VAL A 174 -17.26 0.78 0.89
CA VAL A 174 -16.91 -0.46 1.59
C VAL A 174 -16.20 -0.14 2.91
N THR A 175 -15.23 0.76 2.90
CA THR A 175 -14.55 1.22 4.11
C THR A 175 -15.54 1.75 5.17
N ALA A 176 -16.48 2.59 4.77
CA ALA A 176 -17.49 3.10 5.70
C ALA A 176 -18.41 1.99 6.25
N ALA A 177 -18.77 1.00 5.42
CA ALA A 177 -19.54 -0.15 5.86
C ALA A 177 -18.75 -1.02 6.86
N GLU A 178 -17.48 -1.29 6.58
CA GLU A 178 -16.61 -2.06 7.47
C GLU A 178 -16.43 -1.37 8.82
N MET A 179 -16.27 -0.06 8.83
CA MET A 179 -16.23 0.73 10.08
C MET A 179 -17.52 0.64 10.88
N ALA A 180 -18.66 0.48 10.22
CA ALA A 180 -19.98 0.41 10.84
C ALA A 180 -20.37 -1.01 11.32
N PHE A 181 -19.70 -2.09 10.87
CA PHE A 181 -20.09 -3.45 11.22
C PHE A 181 -19.95 -3.79 12.69
N SER A 182 -19.06 -3.14 13.39
CA SER A 182 -18.74 -3.41 14.79
C SER A 182 -18.98 -2.21 15.72
N GLY A 183 -19.59 -1.14 15.20
CA GLY A 183 -19.82 0.11 15.92
C GLY A 183 -21.28 0.48 16.11
#